data_6295c70b2181269461fc6a325c815106
#
_entry.id   6295c70b2181269461fc6a325c815106
#
_cell.length_a   1.000
_cell.length_b   1.000
_cell.length_c   1.000
_cell.angle_alpha   90.00
_cell.angle_beta   90.00
_cell.angle_gamma   90.00
#
_symmetry.space_group_name_H-M   'P 1'
#
loop_
_entity.id
_entity.type
_entity.pdbx_description
1 polymer ?
#
loop_
_entity_poly.entity_id
_entity_poly.type
_entity_poly.pdbx_seq_one_letter_code
_entity_poly.pdbx_strand_id
1 'polypeptide(L)'
;MDINYELYKVFYHVAVTLSFSEASKQLFISQSAVSQSIKVLEKKLKQPLFIRSTKKVQLTPEGEILLKHIEPAMNLIRQGENQLLEANTLNGGQLRIGASDTICRYYLVSYLKDFHRRYPNVHIKVTNQTSIACAKLLESGQVDFAITNYPNSGLSNTQNVRIIR
;
A
#
# COMPACT_ATOMS: atom_id res chain seq x y z
N MET A 1 -14.21 -21.22 -2.75
CA MET A 1 -14.63 -20.54 -1.49
C MET A 1 -15.10 -19.15 -1.90
N ASP A 2 -16.39 -18.87 -1.77
CA ASP A 2 -16.95 -17.57 -2.15
C ASP A 2 -16.98 -16.65 -0.93
N ILE A 3 -16.00 -15.73 -0.85
CA ILE A 3 -15.89 -14.77 0.24
C ILE A 3 -16.13 -13.38 -0.35
N ASN A 4 -17.13 -12.65 0.18
CA ASN A 4 -17.44 -11.30 -0.26
C ASN A 4 -16.20 -10.39 -0.07
N TYR A 5 -15.87 -9.64 -1.12
CA TYR A 5 -14.75 -8.70 -1.15
C TYR A 5 -14.80 -7.64 -0.03
N GLU A 6 -15.99 -7.18 0.35
CA GLU A 6 -16.17 -6.21 1.44
C GLU A 6 -15.59 -6.70 2.76
N LEU A 7 -15.55 -8.01 3.01
CA LEU A 7 -14.93 -8.56 4.22
C LEU A 7 -13.40 -8.36 4.22
N TYR A 8 -12.75 -8.48 3.06
CA TYR A 8 -11.33 -8.22 2.91
C TYR A 8 -11.01 -6.72 3.04
N LYS A 9 -11.89 -5.85 2.53
CA LYS A 9 -11.76 -4.40 2.71
C LYS A 9 -11.83 -4.01 4.20
N VAL A 10 -12.80 -4.56 4.93
CA VAL A 10 -12.89 -4.35 6.39
C VAL A 10 -11.65 -4.88 7.11
N PHE A 11 -11.19 -6.08 6.75
CA PHE A 11 -9.96 -6.66 7.29
C PHE A 11 -8.75 -5.74 7.07
N TYR A 12 -8.57 -5.24 5.85
CA TYR A 12 -7.47 -4.32 5.50
C TYR A 12 -7.45 -3.09 6.40
N HIS A 13 -8.59 -2.41 6.57
CA HIS A 13 -8.66 -1.21 7.39
C HIS A 13 -8.35 -1.50 8.87
N VAL A 14 -8.83 -2.60 9.43
CA VAL A 14 -8.50 -3.00 10.81
C VAL A 14 -7.02 -3.37 10.92
N ALA A 15 -6.46 -4.07 9.96
CA ALA A 15 -5.07 -4.52 9.96
C ALA A 15 -4.07 -3.34 9.88
N VAL A 16 -4.35 -2.33 9.07
CA VAL A 16 -3.48 -1.16 8.92
C VAL A 16 -3.58 -0.21 10.12
N THR A 17 -4.77 -0.04 10.68
CA THR A 17 -4.98 0.88 11.82
C THR A 17 -4.74 0.20 13.18
N LEU A 18 -4.74 -1.13 13.24
CA LEU A 18 -4.75 -1.93 14.46
C LEU A 18 -5.83 -1.47 15.47
N SER A 19 -6.96 -0.96 14.93
CA SER A 19 -8.06 -0.39 15.71
C SER A 19 -9.40 -0.60 15.02
N PHE A 20 -10.31 -1.31 15.68
CA PHE A 20 -11.69 -1.48 15.21
C PHE A 20 -12.48 -0.16 15.18
N SER A 21 -12.20 0.74 16.11
CA SER A 21 -12.84 2.05 16.18
C SER A 21 -12.35 2.96 15.05
N GLU A 22 -11.05 2.99 14.76
CA GLU A 22 -10.51 3.81 13.68
C GLU A 22 -10.95 3.28 12.30
N ALA A 23 -10.91 1.96 12.12
CA ALA A 23 -11.43 1.33 10.90
C ALA A 23 -12.92 1.64 10.67
N SER A 24 -13.73 1.67 11.74
CA SER A 24 -15.16 2.00 11.63
C SER A 24 -15.39 3.43 11.14
N LYS A 25 -14.59 4.39 11.60
CA LYS A 25 -14.63 5.78 11.11
C LYS A 25 -14.25 5.88 9.64
N GLN A 26 -13.14 5.23 9.24
CA GLN A 26 -12.67 5.25 7.85
C GLN A 26 -13.67 4.61 6.88
N LEU A 27 -14.40 3.58 7.34
CA LEU A 27 -15.38 2.86 6.54
C LEU A 27 -16.80 3.44 6.61
N PHE A 28 -17.03 4.45 7.47
CA PHE A 28 -18.35 5.06 7.73
C PHE A 28 -19.40 4.03 8.16
N ILE A 29 -19.01 3.02 8.96
CA ILE A 29 -19.90 2.01 9.53
C ILE A 29 -19.70 1.90 11.04
N SER A 30 -20.63 1.22 11.73
CA SER A 30 -20.49 1.04 13.18
C SER A 30 -19.34 0.09 13.54
N GLN A 31 -18.71 0.28 14.70
CA GLN A 31 -17.68 -0.62 15.21
C GLN A 31 -18.19 -2.07 15.39
N SER A 32 -19.47 -2.22 15.73
CA SER A 32 -20.11 -3.54 15.81
C SER A 32 -20.17 -4.24 14.45
N ALA A 33 -20.48 -3.49 13.37
CA ALA A 33 -20.48 -4.01 12.02
C ALA A 33 -19.07 -4.43 11.57
N VAL A 34 -18.02 -3.63 11.88
CA VAL A 34 -16.62 -3.99 11.63
C VAL A 34 -16.29 -5.31 12.36
N SER A 35 -16.63 -5.40 13.67
CA SER A 35 -16.36 -6.59 14.47
C SER A 35 -17.06 -7.83 13.93
N GLN A 36 -18.32 -7.69 13.48
CA GLN A 36 -19.08 -8.78 12.88
C GLN A 36 -18.47 -9.23 11.53
N SER A 37 -18.07 -8.29 10.69
CA SER A 37 -17.43 -8.58 9.39
C SER A 37 -16.13 -9.39 9.58
N ILE A 38 -15.30 -9.01 10.56
CA ILE A 38 -14.08 -9.75 10.88
C ILE A 38 -14.43 -11.17 11.37
N LYS A 39 -15.39 -11.33 12.28
CA LYS A 39 -15.82 -12.66 12.75
C LYS A 39 -16.32 -13.54 11.60
N VAL A 40 -17.06 -12.97 10.64
CA VAL A 40 -17.54 -13.70 9.44
C VAL A 40 -16.38 -14.13 8.58
N LEU A 41 -15.38 -13.26 8.35
CA LEU A 41 -14.19 -13.58 7.58
C LEU A 41 -13.37 -14.70 8.24
N GLU A 42 -13.07 -14.56 9.53
CA GLU A 42 -12.36 -15.57 10.35
C GLU A 42 -13.07 -16.93 10.30
N LYS A 43 -14.40 -16.94 10.43
CA LYS A 43 -15.21 -18.15 10.31
C LYS A 43 -15.12 -18.81 8.92
N LYS A 44 -15.17 -18.01 7.85
CA LYS A 44 -15.06 -18.51 6.47
C LYS A 44 -13.66 -19.04 6.17
N LEU A 45 -12.62 -18.39 6.66
CA LEU A 45 -11.22 -18.80 6.51
C LEU A 45 -10.82 -19.91 7.48
N LYS A 46 -11.65 -20.16 8.53
CA LYS A 46 -11.38 -21.09 9.65
C LYS A 46 -10.07 -20.78 10.37
N GLN A 47 -9.69 -19.51 10.40
CA GLN A 47 -8.48 -19.01 11.05
C GLN A 47 -8.77 -17.71 11.78
N PRO A 48 -8.25 -17.51 13.00
CA PRO A 48 -8.25 -16.22 13.67
C PRO A 48 -7.25 -15.30 12.97
N LEU A 49 -7.64 -14.07 12.68
CA LEU A 49 -6.78 -13.08 12.00
C LEU A 49 -6.26 -12.02 12.96
N PHE A 50 -6.94 -11.84 14.10
CA PHE A 50 -6.59 -10.86 15.13
C PHE A 50 -6.53 -11.46 16.52
N ILE A 51 -5.50 -11.06 17.27
CA ILE A 51 -5.43 -11.23 18.73
C ILE A 51 -6.07 -10.00 19.34
N ARG A 52 -7.16 -10.21 20.09
CA ARG A 52 -7.90 -9.15 20.77
C ARG A 52 -7.54 -9.18 22.25
N SER A 53 -6.78 -8.24 22.73
CA SER A 53 -6.62 -7.99 24.16
C SER A 53 -7.35 -6.70 24.55
N THR A 54 -7.61 -6.50 25.83
CA THR A 54 -8.24 -5.28 26.36
C THR A 54 -7.43 -4.02 26.12
N LYS A 55 -6.12 -4.16 25.78
CA LYS A 55 -5.20 -3.04 25.59
C LYS A 55 -4.71 -2.87 24.15
N LYS A 56 -4.72 -3.92 23.32
CA LYS A 56 -4.15 -3.86 21.96
C LYS A 56 -4.85 -4.84 21.02
N VAL A 57 -4.98 -4.42 19.76
CA VAL A 57 -5.30 -5.28 18.61
C VAL A 57 -3.99 -5.59 17.90
N GLN A 58 -3.74 -6.86 17.61
CA GLN A 58 -2.56 -7.32 16.88
C GLN A 58 -2.99 -8.33 15.83
N LEU A 59 -2.23 -8.46 14.74
CA LEU A 59 -2.43 -9.54 13.79
C LEU A 59 -1.92 -10.87 14.37
N THR A 60 -2.58 -11.96 13.97
CA THR A 60 -2.02 -13.31 14.09
C THR A 60 -1.02 -13.55 12.96
N PRO A 61 -0.18 -14.60 13.00
CA PRO A 61 0.65 -15.00 11.86
C PRO A 61 -0.18 -15.18 10.57
N GLU A 62 -1.38 -15.76 10.67
CA GLU A 62 -2.33 -15.93 9.57
C GLU A 62 -2.85 -14.59 9.05
N GLY A 63 -3.12 -13.64 9.98
CA GLY A 63 -3.48 -12.27 9.63
C GLY A 63 -2.38 -11.53 8.89
N GLU A 64 -1.11 -11.71 9.30
CA GLU A 64 0.05 -11.13 8.60
C GLU A 64 0.21 -11.70 7.19
N ILE A 65 0.05 -13.02 7.03
CA ILE A 65 0.06 -13.67 5.73
C ILE A 65 -1.04 -13.10 4.83
N LEU A 66 -2.25 -12.98 5.36
CA LEU A 66 -3.37 -12.43 4.60
C LEU A 66 -3.13 -10.96 4.22
N LEU A 67 -2.65 -10.12 5.15
CA LEU A 67 -2.36 -8.71 4.90
C LEU A 67 -1.34 -8.52 3.79
N LYS A 68 -0.29 -9.34 3.76
CA LYS A 68 0.75 -9.30 2.72
C LYS A 68 0.17 -9.43 1.29
N HIS A 69 -0.96 -10.11 1.14
CA HIS A 69 -1.64 -10.26 -0.16
C HIS A 69 -2.74 -9.22 -0.37
N ILE A 70 -3.49 -8.87 0.68
CA ILE A 70 -4.61 -7.94 0.58
C ILE A 70 -4.15 -6.50 0.39
N GLU A 71 -3.08 -6.08 1.05
CA GLU A 71 -2.59 -4.69 0.93
C GLU A 71 -2.20 -4.33 -0.52
N PRO A 72 -1.40 -5.12 -1.26
CA PRO A 72 -1.13 -4.83 -2.66
C PRO A 72 -2.39 -4.84 -3.54
N ALA A 73 -3.31 -5.78 -3.31
CA ALA A 73 -4.56 -5.86 -4.06
C ALA A 73 -5.43 -4.60 -3.86
N MET A 74 -5.58 -4.11 -2.63
CA MET A 74 -6.30 -2.88 -2.32
C MET A 74 -5.65 -1.65 -2.97
N ASN A 75 -4.31 -1.60 -2.98
CA ASN A 75 -3.57 -0.51 -3.61
C ASN A 75 -3.71 -0.53 -5.14
N LEU A 76 -3.71 -1.72 -5.77
CA LEU A 76 -3.95 -1.88 -7.21
C LEU A 76 -5.35 -1.41 -7.61
N ILE A 77 -6.38 -1.76 -6.83
CA ILE A 77 -7.75 -1.30 -7.09
C ILE A 77 -7.82 0.23 -7.02
N ARG A 78 -7.28 0.82 -5.93
CA ARG A 78 -7.24 2.28 -5.76
C ARG A 78 -6.47 2.97 -6.89
N GLN A 79 -5.42 2.34 -7.38
CA GLN A 79 -4.64 2.83 -8.52
C GLN A 79 -5.48 2.86 -9.80
N GLY A 80 -6.23 1.78 -10.08
CA GLY A 80 -7.15 1.73 -11.22
C GLY A 80 -8.26 2.78 -11.14
N GLU A 81 -8.86 2.97 -9.95
CA GLU A 81 -9.86 4.02 -9.72
C GLU A 81 -9.29 5.42 -9.98
N ASN A 82 -8.08 5.71 -9.47
CA ASN A 82 -7.42 6.99 -9.72
C ASN A 82 -7.10 7.21 -11.20
N GLN A 83 -6.61 6.19 -11.92
CA GLN A 83 -6.37 6.27 -13.36
C GLN A 83 -7.64 6.59 -14.16
N LEU A 84 -8.78 6.01 -13.77
CA LEU A 84 -10.07 6.33 -14.40
C LEU A 84 -10.51 7.77 -14.13
N LEU A 85 -10.31 8.25 -12.91
CA LEU A 85 -10.62 9.65 -12.56
C LEU A 85 -9.72 10.63 -13.32
N GLU A 86 -8.44 10.30 -13.46
CA GLU A 86 -7.45 11.11 -14.18
C GLU A 86 -7.67 11.08 -15.70
N ALA A 87 -8.13 9.96 -16.27
CA ALA A 87 -8.45 9.85 -17.67
C ALA A 87 -9.60 10.79 -18.10
N ASN A 88 -10.50 11.12 -17.18
CA ASN A 88 -11.60 12.07 -17.39
C ASN A 88 -11.19 13.54 -17.19
N THR A 89 -10.05 13.79 -16.56
CA THR A 89 -9.45 15.11 -16.48
C THR A 89 -8.25 15.10 -17.41
N LEU A 90 -8.20 15.87 -18.47
CA LEU A 90 -7.06 16.04 -19.40
C LEU A 90 -5.74 16.47 -18.73
N ASN A 91 -5.61 16.28 -17.45
CA ASN A 91 -4.54 16.70 -16.56
C ASN A 91 -3.70 15.49 -16.14
N GLY A 92 -2.75 15.09 -16.94
CA GLY A 92 -1.61 14.19 -16.67
C GLY A 92 -1.73 13.24 -15.46
N GLY A 93 -1.16 12.05 -15.54
CA GLY A 93 -1.21 11.04 -14.48
C GLY A 93 -0.41 11.40 -13.23
N GLN A 94 -0.49 10.56 -12.19
CA GLN A 94 0.37 10.64 -11.01
C GLN A 94 1.51 9.62 -11.10
N LEU A 95 2.75 10.06 -10.83
CA LEU A 95 3.94 9.22 -10.72
C LEU A 95 4.41 9.17 -9.27
N ARG A 96 4.36 7.99 -8.66
CA ARG A 96 4.74 7.77 -7.25
C ARG A 96 6.11 7.09 -7.17
N ILE A 97 7.08 7.73 -6.53
CA ILE A 97 8.46 7.29 -6.48
C ILE A 97 8.88 7.07 -5.02
N GLY A 98 9.47 5.90 -4.71
CA GLY A 98 10.14 5.66 -3.44
C GLY A 98 11.65 5.88 -3.59
N ALA A 99 12.26 6.69 -2.72
CA ALA A 99 13.72 6.87 -2.74
C ALA A 99 14.25 7.34 -1.38
N SER A 100 15.53 7.03 -1.09
CA SER A 100 16.19 7.54 0.11
C SER A 100 16.53 9.03 0.00
N ASP A 101 16.77 9.67 1.14
CA ASP A 101 17.10 11.11 1.20
C ASP A 101 18.30 11.47 0.32
N THR A 102 19.35 10.65 0.38
CA THR A 102 20.55 10.85 -0.43
C THR A 102 20.25 10.77 -1.93
N ILE A 103 19.46 9.77 -2.34
CA ILE A 103 19.06 9.60 -3.74
C ILE A 103 18.15 10.74 -4.18
N CYS A 104 17.19 11.13 -3.35
CA CYS A 104 16.33 12.28 -3.64
C CYS A 104 17.15 13.54 -3.87
N ARG A 105 18.07 13.85 -2.95
CA ARG A 105 18.82 15.12 -2.91
C ARG A 105 19.87 15.22 -4.02
N TYR A 106 20.61 14.16 -4.26
CA TYR A 106 21.79 14.22 -5.13
C TYR A 106 21.59 13.61 -6.52
N TYR A 107 20.55 12.79 -6.69
CA TYR A 107 20.29 12.10 -7.95
C TYR A 107 18.96 12.50 -8.60
N LEU A 108 17.85 12.36 -7.89
CA LEU A 108 16.51 12.51 -8.47
C LEU A 108 16.16 13.94 -8.88
N VAL A 109 16.58 14.95 -8.11
CA VAL A 109 16.15 16.34 -8.32
C VAL A 109 16.37 16.83 -9.74
N SER A 110 17.53 16.53 -10.35
CA SER A 110 17.84 16.94 -11.71
C SER A 110 16.92 16.30 -12.75
N TYR A 111 16.70 14.99 -12.63
CA TYR A 111 15.83 14.23 -13.52
C TYR A 111 14.37 14.63 -13.39
N LEU A 112 13.89 14.84 -12.15
CA LEU A 112 12.51 15.25 -11.89
C LEU A 112 12.23 16.66 -12.45
N LYS A 113 13.21 17.56 -12.35
CA LYS A 113 13.11 18.91 -12.94
C LYS A 113 12.96 18.85 -14.46
N ASP A 114 13.76 18.03 -15.13
CA ASP A 114 13.70 17.87 -16.59
C ASP A 114 12.42 17.13 -17.02
N PHE A 115 12.01 16.14 -16.25
CA PHE A 115 10.76 15.42 -16.49
C PHE A 115 9.55 16.35 -16.35
N HIS A 116 9.46 17.13 -15.26
CA HIS A 116 8.36 18.07 -15.04
C HIS A 116 8.30 19.15 -16.13
N ARG A 117 9.46 19.60 -16.65
CA ARG A 117 9.50 20.55 -17.77
C ARG A 117 8.89 19.98 -19.05
N ARG A 118 9.09 18.67 -19.31
CA ARG A 118 8.53 17.98 -20.49
C ARG A 118 7.07 17.58 -20.31
N TYR A 119 6.70 17.25 -19.09
CA TYR A 119 5.38 16.73 -18.72
C TYR A 119 4.79 17.49 -17.51
N PRO A 120 4.45 18.78 -17.70
CA PRO A 120 4.06 19.67 -16.61
C PRO A 120 2.75 19.23 -15.92
N ASN A 121 1.91 18.48 -16.61
CA ASN A 121 0.64 17.99 -16.11
C ASN A 121 0.76 16.67 -15.34
N VAL A 122 1.94 16.04 -15.29
CA VAL A 122 2.15 14.84 -14.49
C VAL A 122 2.47 15.23 -13.04
N HIS A 123 1.62 14.77 -12.12
CA HIS A 123 1.86 14.99 -10.69
C HIS A 123 2.90 13.99 -10.15
N ILE A 124 4.02 14.49 -9.64
CA ILE A 124 5.09 13.65 -9.10
C ILE A 124 5.00 13.64 -7.58
N LYS A 125 4.85 12.45 -6.99
CA LYS A 125 4.90 12.24 -5.55
C LYS A 125 6.13 11.42 -5.19
N VAL A 126 7.05 11.99 -4.41
CA VAL A 126 8.23 11.29 -3.90
C VAL A 126 8.01 10.94 -2.44
N THR A 127 8.13 9.66 -2.09
CA THR A 127 8.08 9.17 -0.71
C THR A 127 9.51 8.88 -0.26
N ASN A 128 9.99 9.64 0.73
CA ASN A 128 11.34 9.49 1.26
C ASN A 128 11.34 8.43 2.38
N GLN A 129 12.09 7.35 2.16
CA GLN A 129 12.25 6.23 3.09
C GLN A 129 13.63 5.57 2.92
N THR A 130 14.00 4.68 3.84
CA THR A 130 15.20 3.85 3.67
C THR A 130 15.07 2.94 2.44
N SER A 131 16.21 2.51 1.86
CA SER A 131 16.21 1.61 0.68
C SER A 131 15.37 0.34 0.91
N ILE A 132 15.43 -0.26 2.11
CA ILE A 132 14.63 -1.44 2.47
C ILE A 132 13.14 -1.09 2.53
N ALA A 133 12.80 0.04 3.13
CA ALA A 133 11.40 0.48 3.21
C ALA A 133 10.84 0.85 1.82
N CYS A 134 11.64 1.45 0.94
CA CYS A 134 11.24 1.73 -0.44
C CYS A 134 10.91 0.44 -1.22
N ALA A 135 11.67 -0.65 -1.01
CA ALA A 135 11.35 -1.95 -1.60
C ALA A 135 9.98 -2.47 -1.11
N LYS A 136 9.67 -2.33 0.19
CA LYS A 136 8.36 -2.71 0.75
C LYS A 136 7.22 -1.83 0.20
N LEU A 137 7.45 -0.52 0.01
CA LEU A 137 6.46 0.37 -0.62
C LEU A 137 6.14 -0.07 -2.06
N LEU A 138 7.15 -0.57 -2.78
CA LEU A 138 6.96 -1.11 -4.13
C LEU A 138 6.16 -2.43 -4.09
N GLU A 139 6.49 -3.35 -3.19
CA GLU A 139 5.75 -4.61 -3.01
C GLU A 139 4.29 -4.39 -2.64
N SER A 140 4.01 -3.42 -1.79
CA SER A 140 2.64 -3.08 -1.37
C SER A 140 1.88 -2.22 -2.38
N GLY A 141 2.48 -1.85 -3.54
CA GLY A 141 1.85 -1.01 -4.55
C GLY A 141 1.61 0.44 -4.13
N GLN A 142 2.32 0.92 -3.09
CA GLN A 142 2.23 2.31 -2.63
C GLN A 142 3.03 3.27 -3.51
N VAL A 143 4.04 2.77 -4.21
CA VAL A 143 4.82 3.50 -5.22
C VAL A 143 4.87 2.72 -6.53
N ASP A 144 5.06 3.41 -7.65
CA ASP A 144 5.09 2.82 -8.99
C ASP A 144 6.49 2.26 -9.30
N PHE A 145 7.53 2.93 -8.78
CA PHE A 145 8.89 2.40 -8.77
C PHE A 145 9.68 2.96 -7.58
N ALA A 146 10.79 2.30 -7.26
CA ALA A 146 11.70 2.72 -6.21
C ALA A 146 13.13 2.80 -6.74
N ILE A 147 13.86 3.83 -6.30
CA ILE A 147 15.31 3.94 -6.53
C ILE A 147 16.01 3.68 -5.21
N THR A 148 16.80 2.63 -5.19
CA THR A 148 17.45 2.15 -3.96
C THR A 148 18.92 1.82 -4.22
N ASN A 149 19.72 1.76 -3.16
CA ASN A 149 21.07 1.24 -3.26
C ASN A 149 21.03 -0.27 -3.50
N TYR A 150 22.03 -0.77 -4.23
CA TYR A 150 22.23 -2.20 -4.47
C TYR A 150 23.57 -2.65 -3.83
N PRO A 151 23.64 -3.82 -3.16
CA PRO A 151 22.56 -4.78 -2.92
C PRO A 151 21.52 -4.28 -1.89
N ASN A 152 20.26 -4.74 -2.02
CA ASN A 152 19.17 -4.37 -1.13
C ASN A 152 18.42 -5.63 -0.68
N SER A 153 18.50 -5.95 0.60
CA SER A 153 17.86 -7.13 1.20
C SER A 153 16.33 -7.08 1.24
N GLY A 154 15.73 -5.90 0.97
CA GLY A 154 14.29 -5.73 0.87
C GLY A 154 13.72 -6.08 -0.51
N LEU A 155 14.57 -6.39 -1.51
CA LEU A 155 14.10 -6.76 -2.85
C LEU A 155 13.71 -8.24 -2.88
N SER A 156 12.50 -8.53 -3.36
CA SER A 156 12.04 -9.88 -3.64
C SER A 156 12.39 -10.29 -5.08
N ASN A 157 12.41 -11.61 -5.34
CA ASN A 157 12.67 -12.16 -6.68
C ASN A 157 11.57 -11.83 -7.71
N THR A 158 10.47 -11.25 -7.28
CA THR A 158 9.35 -10.88 -8.15
C THR A 158 9.46 -9.46 -8.73
N GLN A 159 10.46 -8.69 -8.31
CA GLN A 159 10.65 -7.31 -8.75
C GLN A 159 11.60 -7.24 -9.96
N ASN A 160 11.21 -6.44 -10.96
CA ASN A 160 12.09 -6.10 -12.06
C ASN A 160 13.15 -5.10 -11.58
N VAL A 161 14.40 -5.52 -11.48
CA VAL A 161 15.52 -4.70 -11.02
C VAL A 161 16.38 -4.29 -12.22
N ARG A 162 16.62 -2.98 -12.37
CA ARG A 162 17.58 -2.41 -13.31
C ARG A 162 18.72 -1.74 -12.55
N ILE A 163 19.94 -2.21 -12.74
CA ILE A 163 21.13 -1.58 -12.16
C ILE A 163 21.53 -0.39 -13.03
N ILE A 164 21.64 0.79 -12.40
CA ILE A 164 22.12 2.04 -13.00
C ILE A 164 23.52 2.29 -12.41
N ARG A 165 24.51 2.47 -13.24
CA ARG A 165 25.90 2.79 -12.84
C ARG A 165 26.23 4.23 -13.18
#